data_d3c5f26c06bc25dce51f84a5d49b5d00
#
_entry.id   d3c5f26c06bc25dce51f84a5d49b5d00
#
_cell.length_a   1.000
_cell.length_b   1.000
_cell.length_c   1.000
_cell.angle_alpha   90.00
_cell.angle_beta   90.00
_cell.angle_gamma   90.00
#
_symmetry.space_group_name_H-M   'P 1'
#
loop_
_entity.id
_entity.type
_entity.pdbx_description
1 polymer ?
#
loop_
_entity_poly.entity_id
_entity_poly.type
_entity_poly.pdbx_seq_one_letter_code
_entity_poly.pdbx_strand_id
1 'polypeptide(L)'
;MAVTRTIKKGKAIKAQDKPAAKKAAMKIAAAAKKPAGKTAAAAKPPSGGMTAAVKKAPAKPLPSEIQPMLATLVDQPFDREGWLYEIKWDGYRAIAFMKKGMTELRSRNNKSFNEKFYPVYAALEKWGINAVVDGEVVVVNEQGTANFSALQQWRSEADGELQYFVFDLLWYQGKDLTGLPLTARREQLKKLIPKTGLIRLSHDFETSGEEMLNAAREMGLEGILAKKADSLYHSGERTKEWLKIKSQKRQEVVIGGYTKNEDSSKPFSALLVGVYNKGKLEYTGKVGTGFLLSAPKPDGAFDFRGRAASR
;
A
#
# COMPACT_ATOMS: atom_id res chain seq x y z
N MET A 1 -39.51 25.59 19.46
CA MET A 1 -38.47 25.46 20.54
C MET A 1 -37.20 24.99 19.88
N ALA A 2 -36.20 25.87 19.84
CA ALA A 2 -34.89 25.58 19.22
C ALA A 2 -33.99 24.93 20.27
N VAL A 3 -33.49 23.74 19.99
CA VAL A 3 -32.50 23.04 20.84
C VAL A 3 -31.10 23.38 20.35
N THR A 4 -30.47 24.31 21.06
CA THR A 4 -29.07 24.69 20.82
C THR A 4 -28.15 23.63 21.46
N ARG A 5 -27.50 22.79 20.67
CA ARG A 5 -26.43 21.87 21.15
C ARG A 5 -25.09 22.59 21.07
N THR A 6 -24.53 22.89 22.24
CA THR A 6 -23.19 23.45 22.42
C THR A 6 -22.13 22.41 22.02
N ILE A 7 -21.37 22.69 20.97
CA ILE A 7 -20.22 21.87 20.55
C ILE A 7 -19.03 22.28 21.40
N LYS A 8 -18.51 21.37 22.24
CA LYS A 8 -17.26 21.56 22.95
C LYS A 8 -16.09 21.65 21.97
N LYS A 9 -15.38 22.76 21.97
CA LYS A 9 -14.13 22.95 21.22
C LYS A 9 -13.10 21.92 21.69
N GLY A 10 -12.65 21.06 20.76
CA GLY A 10 -11.55 20.14 20.98
C GLY A 10 -10.25 20.91 21.28
N LYS A 11 -9.53 20.50 22.32
CA LYS A 11 -8.23 21.05 22.71
C LYS A 11 -7.24 20.95 21.53
N ALA A 12 -6.65 22.10 21.17
CA ALA A 12 -5.52 22.14 20.24
C ALA A 12 -4.34 21.35 20.82
N ILE A 13 -3.84 20.37 20.06
CA ILE A 13 -2.66 19.57 20.40
C ILE A 13 -1.44 20.50 20.33
N LYS A 14 -0.71 20.60 21.44
CA LYS A 14 0.49 21.44 21.56
C LYS A 14 1.62 20.90 20.66
N ALA A 15 2.33 21.84 20.02
CA ALA A 15 3.42 21.63 19.06
C ALA A 15 4.73 21.15 19.72
N GLN A 16 4.72 20.02 20.45
CA GLN A 16 5.92 19.49 21.13
C GLN A 16 6.61 18.30 20.42
N ASP A 17 5.99 17.71 19.36
CA ASP A 17 6.51 16.47 18.74
C ASP A 17 7.23 16.68 17.39
N LYS A 18 7.60 17.93 17.05
CA LYS A 18 8.25 18.27 15.77
C LYS A 18 9.63 17.60 15.50
N PRO A 19 10.54 17.33 16.47
CA PRO A 19 11.85 16.76 16.17
C PRO A 19 11.81 15.27 15.80
N ALA A 20 10.98 14.46 16.45
CA ALA A 20 10.89 13.02 16.23
C ALA A 20 10.23 12.68 14.88
N ALA A 21 9.10 13.33 14.55
CA ALA A 21 8.45 13.16 13.24
C ALA A 21 9.38 13.57 12.09
N LYS A 22 10.16 14.67 12.25
CA LYS A 22 11.15 15.11 11.26
C LYS A 22 12.28 14.08 11.08
N LYS A 23 12.76 13.44 12.16
CA LYS A 23 13.76 12.37 12.11
C LYS A 23 13.20 11.11 11.44
N ALA A 24 11.95 10.74 11.70
CA ALA A 24 11.26 9.65 11.04
C ALA A 24 11.07 9.95 9.54
N ALA A 25 10.61 11.16 9.17
CA ALA A 25 10.48 11.59 7.78
C ALA A 25 11.81 11.55 7.03
N MET A 26 12.92 11.97 7.64
CA MET A 26 14.26 11.85 7.05
C MET A 26 14.68 10.40 6.81
N LYS A 27 14.42 9.48 7.74
CA LYS A 27 14.68 8.05 7.57
C LYS A 27 13.84 7.46 6.45
N ILE A 28 12.55 7.81 6.37
CA ILE A 28 11.63 7.40 5.31
C ILE A 28 12.13 7.91 3.94
N ALA A 29 12.46 9.21 3.85
CA ALA A 29 12.97 9.80 2.62
C ALA A 29 14.29 9.15 2.17
N ALA A 30 15.19 8.84 3.11
CA ALA A 30 16.43 8.14 2.81
C ALA A 30 16.18 6.70 2.30
N ALA A 31 15.22 5.99 2.87
CA ALA A 31 14.84 4.65 2.43
C ALA A 31 14.18 4.66 1.04
N ALA A 32 13.40 5.70 0.73
CA ALA A 32 12.73 5.87 -0.56
C ALA A 32 13.67 6.40 -1.67
N LYS A 33 14.61 7.33 -1.33
CA LYS A 33 15.50 8.03 -2.27
C LYS A 33 16.79 7.30 -2.62
N LYS A 34 17.06 6.09 -2.12
CA LYS A 34 18.31 5.41 -2.48
C LYS A 34 18.34 5.24 -4.00
N PRO A 35 19.30 5.87 -4.73
CA PRO A 35 19.24 5.97 -6.18
C PRO A 35 19.20 4.58 -6.81
N ALA A 36 18.40 4.44 -7.86
CA ALA A 36 18.58 3.38 -8.84
C ALA A 36 19.99 3.59 -9.43
N GLY A 37 20.93 2.78 -9.01
CA GLY A 37 22.25 2.78 -9.64
C GLY A 37 22.05 2.52 -11.13
N LYS A 38 22.69 3.34 -11.99
CA LYS A 38 22.79 3.09 -13.46
C LYS A 38 22.98 1.59 -13.63
N THR A 39 22.28 1.01 -14.60
CA THR A 39 22.30 -0.41 -14.98
C THR A 39 23.67 -1.05 -14.74
N ALA A 40 23.87 -1.61 -13.56
CA ALA A 40 25.08 -2.32 -13.23
C ALA A 40 25.02 -3.69 -13.91
N ALA A 41 26.14 -4.08 -14.53
CA ALA A 41 26.34 -5.41 -15.07
C ALA A 41 25.88 -6.47 -14.05
N ALA A 42 25.34 -7.58 -14.56
CA ALA A 42 24.74 -8.68 -13.81
C ALA A 42 25.52 -9.00 -12.52
N ALA A 43 25.07 -8.44 -11.39
CA ALA A 43 25.57 -8.83 -10.10
C ALA A 43 25.14 -10.29 -9.88
N LYS A 44 26.10 -11.15 -9.46
CA LYS A 44 25.77 -12.51 -9.04
C LYS A 44 24.60 -12.46 -8.06
N PRO A 45 23.61 -13.38 -8.19
CA PRO A 45 22.51 -13.45 -7.24
C PRO A 45 23.07 -13.49 -5.82
N PRO A 46 22.47 -12.78 -4.86
CA PRO A 46 22.97 -12.75 -3.49
C PRO A 46 22.97 -14.19 -2.96
N SER A 47 24.16 -14.71 -2.65
CA SER A 47 24.38 -16.06 -2.12
C SER A 47 24.07 -16.11 -0.62
N GLY A 48 23.00 -15.46 -0.19
CA GLY A 48 22.54 -15.49 1.19
C GLY A 48 22.03 -16.89 1.55
N GLY A 49 22.83 -17.63 2.34
CA GLY A 49 22.40 -18.92 2.88
C GLY A 49 21.06 -18.79 3.63
N MET A 50 20.31 -19.89 3.70
CA MET A 50 19.05 -19.93 4.47
C MET A 50 19.31 -19.66 5.96
N THR A 51 18.46 -18.84 6.56
CA THR A 51 18.42 -18.70 8.03
C THR A 51 18.02 -20.00 8.71
N ALA A 52 18.31 -20.14 9.99
CA ALA A 52 17.96 -21.34 10.77
C ALA A 52 16.44 -21.63 10.73
N ALA A 53 15.61 -20.59 10.81
CA ALA A 53 14.15 -20.72 10.71
C ALA A 53 13.73 -21.25 9.34
N VAL A 54 14.25 -20.69 8.26
CA VAL A 54 13.93 -21.12 6.87
C VAL A 54 14.38 -22.56 6.60
N LYS A 55 15.54 -22.98 7.10
CA LYS A 55 15.99 -24.38 6.97
C LYS A 55 15.01 -25.37 7.59
N LYS A 56 14.39 -25.01 8.71
CA LYS A 56 13.40 -25.85 9.43
C LYS A 56 12.00 -25.79 8.83
N ALA A 57 11.70 -24.82 7.96
CA ALA A 57 10.39 -24.69 7.33
C ALA A 57 10.03 -25.94 6.51
N PRO A 58 8.72 -26.25 6.36
CA PRO A 58 8.26 -27.41 5.59
C PRO A 58 8.74 -27.36 4.15
N ALA A 59 9.17 -28.50 3.61
CA ALA A 59 9.48 -28.64 2.21
C ALA A 59 8.16 -28.69 1.42
N LYS A 60 7.99 -27.80 0.43
CA LYS A 60 6.86 -27.79 -0.50
C LYS A 60 7.29 -27.36 -1.89
N PRO A 61 6.66 -27.88 -2.96
CA PRO A 61 6.89 -27.38 -4.31
C PRO A 61 6.54 -25.90 -4.42
N LEU A 62 7.00 -25.25 -5.48
CA LEU A 62 6.58 -23.88 -5.80
C LEU A 62 5.05 -23.85 -5.92
N PRO A 63 4.35 -23.00 -5.15
CA PRO A 63 2.90 -22.89 -5.25
C PRO A 63 2.49 -22.33 -6.62
N SER A 64 1.42 -22.86 -7.19
CA SER A 64 0.84 -22.36 -8.44
C SER A 64 0.13 -21.03 -8.27
N GLU A 65 -0.38 -20.77 -7.06
CA GLU A 65 -1.10 -19.55 -6.70
C GLU A 65 -0.91 -19.24 -5.19
N ILE A 66 -0.77 -17.96 -4.88
CA ILE A 66 -0.91 -17.42 -3.53
C ILE A 66 -1.68 -16.11 -3.66
N GLN A 67 -2.73 -15.93 -2.87
CA GLN A 67 -3.46 -14.68 -2.82
C GLN A 67 -2.85 -13.75 -1.76
N PRO A 68 -2.78 -12.42 -1.98
CA PRO A 68 -2.25 -11.50 -0.99
C PRO A 68 -3.02 -11.50 0.32
N MET A 69 -2.32 -11.61 1.44
CA MET A 69 -2.89 -11.33 2.76
C MET A 69 -3.33 -9.87 2.86
N LEU A 70 -4.50 -9.61 3.46
CA LEU A 70 -5.14 -8.30 3.47
C LEU A 70 -5.04 -7.62 4.83
N ALA A 71 -4.76 -6.30 4.82
CA ALA A 71 -4.74 -5.50 6.03
C ALA A 71 -6.13 -4.96 6.38
N THR A 72 -6.48 -4.94 7.68
CA THR A 72 -7.69 -4.33 8.23
C THR A 72 -7.48 -2.82 8.42
N LEU A 73 -8.47 -2.01 8.05
CA LEU A 73 -8.44 -0.56 8.27
C LEU A 73 -8.71 -0.28 9.75
N VAL A 74 -7.89 0.59 10.34
CA VAL A 74 -8.11 1.17 11.66
C VAL A 74 -7.96 2.70 11.58
N ASP A 75 -8.68 3.40 12.44
CA ASP A 75 -8.78 4.87 12.37
C ASP A 75 -7.65 5.59 13.10
N GLN A 76 -7.07 4.98 14.12
CA GLN A 76 -6.07 5.60 14.98
C GLN A 76 -4.76 4.82 14.98
N PRO A 77 -3.61 5.51 15.01
CA PRO A 77 -2.34 4.87 15.29
C PRO A 77 -2.31 4.34 16.73
N PHE A 78 -1.42 3.41 16.98
CA PHE A 78 -1.21 2.84 18.29
C PHE A 78 0.26 2.48 18.46
N ASP A 79 0.67 2.34 19.73
CA ASP A 79 1.99 1.85 20.11
C ASP A 79 1.82 0.58 20.92
N ARG A 80 2.27 -0.52 20.35
CA ARG A 80 2.26 -1.83 21.01
C ARG A 80 3.55 -2.55 20.70
N GLU A 81 4.15 -3.14 21.70
CA GLU A 81 5.28 -4.04 21.52
C GLU A 81 4.93 -5.19 20.57
N GLY A 82 5.90 -5.63 19.79
CA GLY A 82 5.73 -6.70 18.80
C GLY A 82 5.04 -6.28 17.51
N TRP A 83 4.92 -4.98 17.24
CA TRP A 83 4.42 -4.46 15.95
C TRP A 83 5.52 -3.76 15.16
N LEU A 84 5.53 -4.01 13.84
CA LEU A 84 6.43 -3.37 12.88
C LEU A 84 5.64 -2.36 12.06
N TYR A 85 6.18 -1.16 11.87
CA TYR A 85 5.57 -0.10 11.07
C TYR A 85 6.27 0.03 9.73
N GLU A 86 5.49 0.09 8.65
CA GLU A 86 5.97 0.25 7.27
C GLU A 86 5.22 1.37 6.56
N ILE A 87 5.79 1.91 5.49
CA ILE A 87 5.07 2.80 4.58
C ILE A 87 3.95 2.02 3.91
N LYS A 88 2.76 2.60 3.86
CA LYS A 88 1.72 2.15 2.95
C LYS A 88 1.95 2.77 1.59
N TRP A 89 2.58 1.99 0.71
CA TRP A 89 2.79 2.38 -0.66
C TRP A 89 1.46 2.47 -1.41
N ASP A 90 1.29 3.51 -2.23
CA ASP A 90 0.12 3.68 -3.11
C ASP A 90 0.47 3.20 -4.51
N GLY A 91 0.13 1.94 -4.79
CA GLY A 91 0.53 1.25 -6.00
C GLY A 91 -0.36 0.07 -6.38
N TYR A 92 0.22 -0.86 -7.14
CA TYR A 92 -0.40 -2.14 -7.46
C TYR A 92 0.28 -3.26 -6.70
N ARG A 93 -0.47 -3.91 -5.79
CA ARG A 93 -0.02 -5.13 -5.13
C ARG A 93 0.31 -6.20 -6.15
N ALA A 94 1.50 -6.76 -6.03
CA ALA A 94 1.93 -7.85 -6.89
C ALA A 94 2.68 -8.94 -6.13
N ILE A 95 2.42 -10.19 -6.50
CA ILE A 95 3.19 -11.35 -6.05
C ILE A 95 4.07 -11.80 -7.21
N ALA A 96 5.38 -11.91 -6.97
CA ALA A 96 6.31 -12.45 -7.94
C ALA A 96 6.64 -13.91 -7.62
N PHE A 97 6.43 -14.78 -8.60
CA PHE A 97 6.81 -16.19 -8.59
C PHE A 97 8.06 -16.35 -9.44
N MET A 98 9.13 -16.83 -8.87
CA MET A 98 10.41 -16.99 -9.55
C MET A 98 10.98 -18.38 -9.32
N LYS A 99 11.28 -19.07 -10.39
CA LYS A 99 12.00 -20.35 -10.42
C LYS A 99 12.84 -20.39 -11.69
N LYS A 100 13.92 -21.15 -11.70
CA LYS A 100 14.80 -21.26 -12.88
C LYS A 100 13.99 -21.48 -14.17
N GLY A 101 14.07 -20.53 -15.11
CA GLY A 101 13.36 -20.56 -16.40
C GLY A 101 11.88 -20.14 -16.34
N MET A 102 11.39 -19.69 -15.19
CA MET A 102 10.01 -19.20 -15.03
C MET A 102 9.99 -18.00 -14.10
N THR A 103 9.45 -16.90 -14.56
CA THR A 103 9.19 -15.70 -13.78
C THR A 103 7.79 -15.19 -14.10
N GLU A 104 7.00 -14.93 -13.09
CA GLU A 104 5.69 -14.33 -13.23
C GLU A 104 5.46 -13.28 -12.17
N LEU A 105 5.02 -12.12 -12.59
CA LEU A 105 4.53 -11.03 -11.73
C LEU A 105 3.01 -10.98 -11.85
N ARG A 106 2.29 -11.27 -10.77
CA ARG A 106 0.83 -11.37 -10.77
C ARG A 106 0.20 -10.31 -9.88
N SER A 107 -0.85 -9.70 -10.38
CA SER A 107 -1.68 -8.77 -9.62
C SER A 107 -2.43 -9.46 -8.48
N ARG A 108 -3.03 -8.66 -7.58
CA ARG A 108 -3.93 -9.15 -6.52
C ARG A 108 -5.05 -10.08 -7.05
N ASN A 109 -5.50 -9.88 -8.28
CA ASN A 109 -6.57 -10.67 -8.90
C ASN A 109 -5.99 -11.77 -9.81
N ASN A 110 -4.77 -12.20 -9.57
CA ASN A 110 -4.06 -13.26 -10.30
C ASN A 110 -3.91 -12.99 -11.81
N LYS A 111 -3.94 -11.72 -12.25
CA LYS A 111 -3.69 -11.33 -13.64
C LYS A 111 -2.21 -11.02 -13.83
N SER A 112 -1.63 -11.43 -14.97
CA SER A 112 -0.24 -11.13 -15.29
C SER A 112 0.02 -9.63 -15.40
N PHE A 113 1.14 -9.20 -14.83
CA PHE A 113 1.73 -7.87 -14.95
C PHE A 113 3.04 -7.87 -15.74
N ASN A 114 3.44 -9.01 -16.32
CA ASN A 114 4.72 -9.15 -17.01
C ASN A 114 4.89 -8.13 -18.13
N GLU A 115 3.88 -8.00 -18.99
CA GLU A 115 3.91 -7.04 -20.12
C GLU A 115 3.77 -5.60 -19.62
N LYS A 116 2.79 -5.35 -18.74
CA LYS A 116 2.53 -3.98 -18.26
C LYS A 116 3.72 -3.41 -17.52
N PHE A 117 4.37 -4.18 -16.66
CA PHE A 117 5.52 -3.74 -15.87
C PHE A 117 6.79 -4.49 -16.27
N TYR A 118 7.04 -4.56 -17.59
CA TYR A 118 8.17 -5.28 -18.17
C TYR A 118 9.54 -4.93 -17.58
N PRO A 119 9.85 -3.69 -17.10
CA PRO A 119 11.14 -3.43 -16.46
C PRO A 119 11.27 -4.14 -15.11
N VAL A 120 10.16 -4.22 -14.34
CA VAL A 120 10.13 -4.97 -13.07
C VAL A 120 10.27 -6.46 -13.35
N TYR A 121 9.55 -6.98 -14.36
CA TYR A 121 9.66 -8.36 -14.79
C TYR A 121 11.09 -8.72 -15.17
N ALA A 122 11.76 -7.92 -15.99
CA ALA A 122 13.15 -8.14 -16.38
C ALA A 122 14.13 -8.06 -15.19
N ALA A 123 13.83 -7.19 -14.21
CA ALA A 123 14.62 -7.12 -12.98
C ALA A 123 14.45 -8.38 -12.11
N LEU A 124 13.24 -8.96 -12.05
CA LEU A 124 12.96 -10.22 -11.36
C LEU A 124 13.71 -11.40 -12.01
N GLU A 125 13.73 -11.47 -13.34
CA GLU A 125 14.51 -12.50 -14.05
C GLU A 125 16.01 -12.39 -13.73
N LYS A 126 16.56 -11.17 -13.72
CA LYS A 126 17.96 -10.89 -13.35
C LYS A 126 18.25 -11.19 -11.88
N TRP A 127 17.27 -11.07 -11.00
CA TRP A 127 17.43 -11.43 -9.59
C TRP A 127 17.74 -12.93 -9.43
N GLY A 128 17.18 -13.77 -10.27
CA GLY A 128 17.64 -15.16 -10.47
C GLY A 128 17.52 -16.06 -9.25
N ILE A 129 16.62 -15.79 -8.32
CA ILE A 129 16.36 -16.61 -7.13
C ILE A 129 15.13 -17.50 -7.33
N ASN A 130 15.09 -18.65 -6.63
CA ASN A 130 13.90 -19.48 -6.56
C ASN A 130 13.07 -19.04 -5.35
N ALA A 131 12.07 -18.17 -5.56
CA ALA A 131 11.29 -17.56 -4.48
C ALA A 131 9.88 -17.14 -4.92
N VAL A 132 8.98 -17.01 -3.94
CA VAL A 132 7.74 -16.25 -4.07
C VAL A 132 7.81 -15.08 -3.09
N VAL A 133 7.64 -13.87 -3.60
CA VAL A 133 7.68 -12.65 -2.81
C VAL A 133 6.43 -11.81 -3.02
N ASP A 134 6.07 -11.06 -2.00
CA ASP A 134 4.92 -10.16 -1.98
C ASP A 134 5.40 -8.71 -1.87
N GLY A 135 4.86 -7.83 -2.69
CA GLY A 135 5.31 -6.44 -2.75
C GLY A 135 4.29 -5.52 -3.41
N GLU A 136 4.70 -4.27 -3.58
CA GLU A 136 3.93 -3.22 -4.23
C GLU A 136 4.73 -2.62 -5.38
N VAL A 137 4.16 -2.59 -6.59
CA VAL A 137 4.72 -1.87 -7.73
C VAL A 137 4.23 -0.42 -7.66
N VAL A 138 5.16 0.52 -7.71
CA VAL A 138 4.87 1.96 -7.67
C VAL A 138 5.67 2.71 -8.72
N VAL A 139 5.19 3.90 -9.11
CA VAL A 139 6.01 4.95 -9.72
C VAL A 139 6.40 5.92 -8.62
N VAL A 140 7.68 6.18 -8.47
CA VAL A 140 8.17 7.15 -7.49
C VAL A 140 8.55 8.46 -8.18
N ASN A 141 8.23 9.57 -7.53
CA ASN A 141 8.67 10.89 -7.96
C ASN A 141 10.08 11.20 -7.42
N GLU A 142 10.63 12.36 -7.78
CA GLU A 142 11.95 12.83 -7.32
C GLU A 142 12.06 12.96 -5.79
N GLN A 143 10.94 13.18 -5.11
CA GLN A 143 10.87 13.23 -3.65
C GLN A 143 10.85 11.85 -3.00
N GLY A 144 10.70 10.75 -3.80
CA GLY A 144 10.62 9.38 -3.33
C GLY A 144 9.22 9.00 -2.83
N THR A 145 8.19 9.76 -3.19
CA THR A 145 6.79 9.42 -2.88
C THR A 145 6.12 8.72 -4.07
N ALA A 146 5.17 7.83 -3.77
CA ALA A 146 4.43 7.11 -4.80
C ALA A 146 3.46 8.06 -5.54
N ASN A 147 3.38 7.90 -6.86
CA ASN A 147 2.43 8.60 -7.73
C ASN A 147 1.52 7.57 -8.42
N PHE A 148 0.37 7.31 -7.83
CA PHE A 148 -0.57 6.32 -8.34
C PHE A 148 -1.18 6.71 -9.69
N SER A 149 -1.41 8.00 -9.96
CA SER A 149 -1.93 8.46 -11.24
C SER A 149 -0.96 8.19 -12.38
N ALA A 150 0.34 8.42 -12.17
CA ALA A 150 1.39 8.07 -13.11
C ALA A 150 1.46 6.55 -13.31
N LEU A 151 1.37 5.76 -12.23
CA LEU A 151 1.39 4.30 -12.31
C LEU A 151 0.19 3.73 -13.10
N GLN A 152 -1.01 4.31 -12.92
CA GLN A 152 -2.20 3.89 -13.66
C GLN A 152 -2.02 4.06 -15.18
N GLN A 153 -1.44 5.18 -15.58
CA GLN A 153 -1.24 5.57 -16.98
C GLN A 153 0.11 5.08 -17.54
N TRP A 154 0.92 4.44 -16.72
CA TRP A 154 2.27 4.03 -17.06
C TRP A 154 2.30 3.10 -18.29
N ARG A 155 3.10 3.44 -19.29
CA ARG A 155 3.28 2.71 -20.56
C ARG A 155 4.75 2.40 -20.84
N SER A 156 5.64 3.29 -20.39
CA SER A 156 7.08 3.19 -20.61
C SER A 156 7.84 3.95 -19.51
N GLU A 157 9.15 3.83 -19.49
CA GLU A 157 10.03 4.53 -18.57
C GLU A 157 9.94 6.07 -18.66
N ALA A 158 9.42 6.60 -19.78
CA ALA A 158 9.16 8.05 -19.94
C ALA A 158 8.05 8.55 -19.00
N ASP A 159 7.13 7.67 -18.57
CA ASP A 159 6.03 8.00 -17.66
C ASP A 159 6.43 7.98 -16.16
N GLY A 160 7.68 7.63 -15.86
CA GLY A 160 8.24 7.62 -14.53
C GLY A 160 8.96 6.33 -14.16
N GLU A 161 9.78 6.40 -13.13
CA GLU A 161 10.59 5.27 -12.66
C GLU A 161 9.74 4.29 -11.85
N LEU A 162 9.65 3.06 -12.32
CA LEU A 162 9.03 1.96 -11.57
C LEU A 162 9.95 1.49 -10.44
N GLN A 163 9.34 1.14 -9.30
CA GLN A 163 9.98 0.44 -8.20
C GLN A 163 9.07 -0.69 -7.74
N TYR A 164 9.66 -1.81 -7.36
CA TYR A 164 8.96 -2.92 -6.72
C TYR A 164 9.43 -3.05 -5.27
N PHE A 165 8.61 -2.54 -4.33
CA PHE A 165 8.90 -2.63 -2.90
C PHE A 165 8.41 -3.95 -2.35
N VAL A 166 9.35 -4.86 -2.10
CA VAL A 166 9.10 -6.19 -1.55
C VAL A 166 9.08 -6.11 -0.04
N PHE A 167 8.06 -6.66 0.60
CA PHE A 167 7.89 -6.62 2.06
C PHE A 167 7.69 -7.99 2.68
N ASP A 168 7.49 -9.07 1.91
CA ASP A 168 7.36 -10.42 2.45
C ASP A 168 7.96 -11.48 1.53
N LEU A 169 8.36 -12.63 2.10
CA LEU A 169 8.92 -13.80 1.44
C LEU A 169 8.10 -15.03 1.82
N LEU A 170 7.41 -15.62 0.86
CA LEU A 170 6.38 -16.64 1.11
C LEU A 170 6.85 -18.07 0.84
N TRP A 171 7.77 -18.21 -0.11
CA TRP A 171 8.38 -19.48 -0.46
C TRP A 171 9.83 -19.22 -0.90
N TYR A 172 10.75 -20.09 -0.53
CA TYR A 172 12.16 -19.97 -0.89
C TYR A 172 12.85 -21.31 -1.02
N GLN A 173 13.42 -21.62 -2.20
CA GLN A 173 14.23 -22.82 -2.48
C GLN A 173 13.60 -24.12 -1.96
N GLY A 174 12.33 -24.37 -2.26
CA GLY A 174 11.64 -25.58 -1.87
C GLY A 174 11.02 -25.56 -0.46
N LYS A 175 11.05 -24.40 0.23
CA LYS A 175 10.51 -24.24 1.58
C LYS A 175 9.30 -23.31 1.59
N ASP A 176 8.21 -23.74 2.19
CA ASP A 176 7.04 -22.92 2.47
C ASP A 176 7.29 -22.10 3.74
N LEU A 177 7.26 -20.78 3.60
CA LEU A 177 7.55 -19.86 4.70
C LEU A 177 6.29 -19.24 5.30
N THR A 178 5.11 -19.50 4.73
CA THR A 178 3.85 -18.88 5.19
C THR A 178 3.52 -19.17 6.65
N GLY A 179 3.96 -20.32 7.16
CA GLY A 179 3.84 -20.73 8.57
C GLY A 179 4.95 -20.20 9.49
N LEU A 180 5.89 -19.38 9.00
CA LEU A 180 6.90 -18.74 9.84
C LEU A 180 6.43 -17.34 10.31
N PRO A 181 6.92 -16.85 11.47
CA PRO A 181 6.74 -15.47 11.88
C PRO A 181 7.22 -14.47 10.81
N LEU A 182 6.53 -13.31 10.67
CA LEU A 182 6.90 -12.26 9.72
C LEU A 182 8.37 -11.84 9.86
N THR A 183 8.87 -11.70 11.08
CA THR A 183 10.27 -11.35 11.37
C THR A 183 11.25 -12.35 10.75
N ALA A 184 10.98 -13.64 10.84
CA ALA A 184 11.84 -14.69 10.27
C ALA A 184 11.81 -14.65 8.73
N ARG A 185 10.64 -14.43 8.13
CA ARG A 185 10.50 -14.27 6.67
C ARG A 185 11.26 -13.05 6.17
N ARG A 186 11.14 -11.91 6.89
CA ARG A 186 11.82 -10.66 6.55
C ARG A 186 13.35 -10.73 6.78
N GLU A 187 13.81 -11.44 7.80
CA GLU A 187 15.25 -11.66 8.00
C GLU A 187 15.88 -12.34 6.78
N GLN A 188 15.23 -13.38 6.25
CA GLN A 188 15.69 -14.03 5.03
C GLN A 188 15.57 -13.11 3.81
N LEU A 189 14.47 -12.37 3.66
CA LEU A 189 14.26 -11.43 2.57
C LEU A 189 15.35 -10.35 2.53
N LYS A 190 15.72 -9.77 3.68
CA LYS A 190 16.78 -8.76 3.80
C LYS A 190 18.13 -9.26 3.24
N LYS A 191 18.41 -10.56 3.34
CA LYS A 191 19.65 -11.17 2.80
C LYS A 191 19.60 -11.37 1.27
N LEU A 192 18.40 -11.42 0.69
CA LEU A 192 18.17 -11.74 -0.71
C LEU A 192 17.97 -10.50 -1.59
N ILE A 193 17.46 -9.41 -1.05
CA ILE A 193 17.17 -8.19 -1.80
C ILE A 193 18.42 -7.67 -2.53
N PRO A 194 18.34 -7.36 -3.83
CA PRO A 194 19.43 -6.75 -4.57
C PRO A 194 19.84 -5.41 -3.95
N LYS A 195 21.15 -5.11 -3.99
CA LYS A 195 21.65 -3.84 -3.43
C LYS A 195 21.28 -2.61 -4.25
N THR A 196 20.97 -2.81 -5.52
CA THR A 196 20.67 -1.76 -6.51
C THR A 196 19.56 -2.23 -7.44
N GLY A 197 18.93 -1.32 -8.16
CA GLY A 197 17.93 -1.62 -9.19
C GLY A 197 16.50 -1.35 -8.72
N LEU A 198 15.53 -1.87 -9.49
CA LEU A 198 14.11 -1.61 -9.32
C LEU A 198 13.47 -2.40 -8.17
N ILE A 199 14.11 -3.49 -7.71
CA ILE A 199 13.61 -4.32 -6.62
C ILE A 199 14.20 -3.81 -5.32
N ARG A 200 13.33 -3.41 -4.40
CA ARG A 200 13.72 -2.82 -3.12
C ARG A 200 13.01 -3.46 -1.94
N LEU A 201 13.66 -3.44 -0.79
CA LEU A 201 12.99 -3.79 0.46
C LEU A 201 12.05 -2.65 0.89
N SER A 202 10.81 -2.96 1.21
CA SER A 202 9.98 -2.07 2.01
C SER A 202 10.48 -2.12 3.44
N HIS A 203 11.08 -1.02 3.92
CA HIS A 203 11.69 -0.98 5.24
C HIS A 203 10.64 -0.93 6.36
N ASP A 204 10.94 -1.61 7.45
CA ASP A 204 10.29 -1.43 8.75
C ASP A 204 11.02 -0.33 9.54
N PHE A 205 10.28 0.43 10.33
CA PHE A 205 10.79 1.53 11.12
C PHE A 205 10.55 1.26 12.61
N GLU A 206 11.62 1.37 13.39
CA GLU A 206 11.57 1.35 14.84
C GLU A 206 11.20 2.75 15.35
N THR A 207 9.91 3.02 15.45
CA THR A 207 9.33 4.27 15.92
C THR A 207 7.90 4.02 16.40
N SER A 208 7.29 4.98 17.06
CA SER A 208 5.89 4.85 17.42
C SER A 208 4.96 4.94 16.21
N GLY A 209 3.79 4.31 16.29
CA GLY A 209 2.79 4.39 15.23
C GLY A 209 2.33 5.82 14.99
N GLU A 210 2.27 6.65 16.03
CA GLU A 210 1.92 8.06 15.93
C GLU A 210 3.00 8.88 15.21
N GLU A 211 4.27 8.71 15.59
CA GLU A 211 5.39 9.37 14.91
C GLU A 211 5.48 8.96 13.44
N MET A 212 5.31 7.66 13.16
CA MET A 212 5.33 7.15 11.79
C MET A 212 4.19 7.72 10.95
N LEU A 213 2.96 7.81 11.51
CA LEU A 213 1.82 8.39 10.82
C LEU A 213 1.98 9.90 10.59
N ASN A 214 2.53 10.63 11.55
CA ASN A 214 2.81 12.06 11.40
C ASN A 214 3.87 12.30 10.32
N ALA A 215 4.95 11.50 10.29
CA ALA A 215 5.94 11.55 9.23
C ALA A 215 5.34 11.22 7.85
N ALA A 216 4.45 10.22 7.77
CA ALA A 216 3.74 9.90 6.54
C ALA A 216 2.86 11.05 6.04
N ARG A 217 2.20 11.79 6.96
CA ARG A 217 1.41 12.99 6.62
C ARG A 217 2.27 14.12 6.09
N GLU A 218 3.39 14.41 6.76
CA GLU A 218 4.33 15.45 6.33
C GLU A 218 4.90 15.19 4.93
N MET A 219 5.11 13.93 4.59
CA MET A 219 5.61 13.50 3.29
C MET A 219 4.52 13.31 2.22
N GLY A 220 3.24 13.48 2.55
CA GLY A 220 2.13 13.26 1.62
C GLY A 220 1.92 11.79 1.23
N LEU A 221 2.36 10.83 2.06
CA LEU A 221 2.17 9.40 1.83
C LEU A 221 0.72 8.98 2.14
N GLU A 222 0.24 7.88 1.53
CA GLU A 222 -1.13 7.38 1.73
C GLU A 222 -1.42 7.00 3.18
N GLY A 223 -0.41 6.56 3.93
CA GLY A 223 -0.51 6.12 5.30
C GLY A 223 0.60 5.16 5.70
N ILE A 224 0.31 4.38 6.72
CA ILE A 224 1.22 3.36 7.26
C ILE A 224 0.54 2.00 7.35
N LEU A 225 1.36 0.96 7.38
CA LEU A 225 0.98 -0.40 7.75
C LEU A 225 1.62 -0.73 9.09
N ALA A 226 0.82 -1.28 9.99
CA ALA A 226 1.29 -1.92 11.21
C ALA A 226 1.11 -3.42 11.05
N LYS A 227 2.16 -4.20 11.21
CA LYS A 227 2.18 -5.66 11.07
C LYS A 227 2.68 -6.29 12.35
N LYS A 228 1.97 -7.29 12.87
CA LYS A 228 2.40 -8.03 14.04
C LYS A 228 3.66 -8.84 13.71
N ALA A 229 4.70 -8.72 14.50
CA ALA A 229 6.04 -9.27 14.23
C ALA A 229 6.06 -10.81 14.10
N ASP A 230 5.20 -11.47 14.87
CA ASP A 230 5.02 -12.93 14.90
C ASP A 230 3.90 -13.43 13.98
N SER A 231 3.26 -12.54 13.17
CA SER A 231 2.17 -12.94 12.29
C SER A 231 2.58 -13.97 11.25
N LEU A 232 1.73 -14.96 11.03
CA LEU A 232 1.82 -15.88 9.90
C LEU A 232 1.29 -15.19 8.63
N TYR A 233 1.49 -15.84 7.49
CA TYR A 233 0.92 -15.32 6.23
C TYR A 233 -0.35 -16.09 5.86
N HIS A 234 -1.49 -15.45 6.07
CA HIS A 234 -2.82 -16.00 5.78
C HIS A 234 -3.24 -15.61 4.35
N SER A 235 -2.96 -16.49 3.40
CA SER A 235 -3.21 -16.25 1.98
C SER A 235 -4.70 -15.95 1.71
N GLY A 236 -4.98 -14.80 1.09
CA GLY A 236 -6.33 -14.35 0.73
C GLY A 236 -7.16 -13.79 1.88
N GLU A 237 -6.73 -13.94 3.12
CA GLU A 237 -7.50 -13.57 4.29
C GLU A 237 -7.24 -12.13 4.73
N ARG A 238 -8.26 -11.56 5.38
CA ARG A 238 -8.16 -10.30 6.09
C ARG A 238 -8.11 -10.57 7.59
N THR A 239 -6.97 -10.29 8.19
CA THR A 239 -6.75 -10.51 9.62
C THR A 239 -6.59 -9.20 10.38
N LYS A 240 -6.57 -9.29 11.72
CA LYS A 240 -6.21 -8.17 12.60
C LYS A 240 -4.71 -8.10 12.89
N GLU A 241 -3.91 -8.97 12.28
CA GLU A 241 -2.45 -9.00 12.44
C GLU A 241 -1.73 -8.03 11.51
N TRP A 242 -2.40 -7.63 10.41
CA TRP A 242 -1.96 -6.55 9.52
C TRP A 242 -3.01 -5.45 9.52
N LEU A 243 -2.61 -4.25 9.92
CA LEU A 243 -3.47 -3.09 10.04
C LEU A 243 -2.97 -1.98 9.13
N LYS A 244 -3.89 -1.26 8.50
CA LYS A 244 -3.59 -0.06 7.71
C LYS A 244 -4.19 1.17 8.37
N ILE A 245 -3.40 2.22 8.51
CA ILE A 245 -3.77 3.52 9.05
C ILE A 245 -3.55 4.55 7.96
N LYS A 246 -4.61 5.24 7.53
CA LYS A 246 -4.51 6.24 6.48
C LYS A 246 -4.08 7.59 7.03
N SER A 247 -3.20 8.28 6.31
CA SER A 247 -2.74 9.63 6.63
C SER A 247 -3.73 10.72 6.20
N GLN A 248 -4.66 10.40 5.30
CA GLN A 248 -5.54 11.36 4.65
C GLN A 248 -6.43 12.08 5.66
N LYS A 249 -6.45 13.41 5.54
CA LYS A 249 -7.47 14.24 6.18
C LYS A 249 -8.81 13.93 5.52
N ARG A 250 -9.87 13.72 6.32
CA ARG A 250 -11.24 13.69 5.80
C ARG A 250 -11.63 15.13 5.46
N GLN A 251 -12.16 15.33 4.26
CA GLN A 251 -12.74 16.60 3.83
C GLN A 251 -14.25 16.40 3.72
N GLU A 252 -15.02 17.20 4.42
CA GLU A 252 -16.46 17.31 4.17
C GLU A 252 -16.66 18.09 2.88
N VAL A 253 -17.57 17.59 2.02
CA VAL A 253 -17.92 18.24 0.77
C VAL A 253 -19.42 18.44 0.71
N VAL A 254 -19.85 19.48 0.01
CA VAL A 254 -21.24 19.74 -0.28
C VAL A 254 -21.58 19.13 -1.63
N ILE A 255 -22.71 18.40 -1.69
CA ILE A 255 -23.25 17.92 -2.96
C ILE A 255 -23.97 19.10 -3.62
N GLY A 256 -23.38 19.64 -4.70
CA GLY A 256 -23.94 20.74 -5.46
C GLY A 256 -24.86 20.31 -6.61
N GLY A 257 -24.85 19.02 -6.95
CA GLY A 257 -25.65 18.49 -8.03
C GLY A 257 -25.30 17.04 -8.37
N TYR A 258 -25.91 16.53 -9.42
CA TYR A 258 -25.64 15.17 -9.94
C TYR A 258 -25.68 15.15 -11.48
N THR A 259 -25.07 14.12 -12.06
CA THR A 259 -25.21 13.81 -13.49
C THR A 259 -26.01 12.55 -13.68
N LYS A 260 -26.78 12.45 -14.77
CA LYS A 260 -27.53 11.27 -15.17
C LYS A 260 -27.10 10.87 -16.59
N ASN A 261 -26.86 9.59 -16.82
CA ASN A 261 -26.71 9.07 -18.18
C ASN A 261 -28.09 8.64 -18.67
N GLU A 262 -28.46 9.06 -19.86
CA GLU A 262 -29.78 8.80 -20.46
C GLU A 262 -30.06 7.29 -20.58
N ASP A 263 -29.05 6.49 -20.86
CA ASP A 263 -29.14 5.04 -21.04
C ASP A 263 -29.02 4.23 -19.72
N SER A 264 -29.06 4.88 -18.57
CA SER A 264 -28.87 4.20 -17.28
C SER A 264 -30.16 4.12 -16.48
N SER A 265 -30.50 2.91 -16.02
CA SER A 265 -31.58 2.69 -15.05
C SER A 265 -31.28 3.27 -13.65
N LYS A 266 -30.06 3.74 -13.40
CA LYS A 266 -29.65 4.36 -12.14
C LYS A 266 -30.20 5.79 -12.06
N PRO A 267 -30.67 6.25 -10.87
CA PRO A 267 -31.20 7.59 -10.70
C PRO A 267 -30.20 8.70 -10.96
N PHE A 268 -28.90 8.42 -10.81
CA PHE A 268 -27.80 9.32 -11.20
C PHE A 268 -26.52 8.52 -11.51
N SER A 269 -25.59 9.13 -12.24
CA SER A 269 -24.31 8.53 -12.63
C SER A 269 -23.15 9.02 -11.77
N ALA A 270 -23.18 10.29 -11.36
CA ALA A 270 -22.18 10.87 -10.49
C ALA A 270 -22.75 12.03 -9.67
N LEU A 271 -22.19 12.26 -8.48
CA LEU A 271 -22.42 13.44 -7.67
C LEU A 271 -21.38 14.51 -7.99
N LEU A 272 -21.83 15.74 -8.18
CA LEU A 272 -20.97 16.91 -8.29
C LEU A 272 -20.73 17.46 -6.88
N VAL A 273 -19.47 17.58 -6.47
CA VAL A 273 -19.13 17.98 -5.11
C VAL A 273 -18.30 19.26 -5.09
N GLY A 274 -18.49 20.03 -4.04
CA GLY A 274 -17.80 21.29 -3.84
C GLY A 274 -17.50 21.56 -2.37
N VAL A 275 -16.70 22.59 -2.11
CA VAL A 275 -16.41 23.11 -0.77
C VAL A 275 -16.75 24.57 -0.71
N TYR A 276 -17.15 25.06 0.47
CA TYR A 276 -17.30 26.50 0.67
C TYR A 276 -15.94 27.17 0.89
N ASN A 277 -15.61 28.12 0.03
CA ASN A 277 -14.47 29.00 0.17
C ASN A 277 -14.98 30.45 0.26
N LYS A 278 -14.72 31.11 1.38
CA LYS A 278 -15.18 32.50 1.64
C LYS A 278 -16.67 32.73 1.32
N GLY A 279 -17.53 31.76 1.68
CA GLY A 279 -18.97 31.84 1.50
C GLY A 279 -19.50 31.48 0.10
N LYS A 280 -18.63 31.17 -0.86
CA LYS A 280 -18.99 30.68 -2.19
C LYS A 280 -18.75 29.17 -2.29
N LEU A 281 -19.70 28.44 -2.85
CA LEU A 281 -19.54 27.02 -3.14
C LEU A 281 -18.67 26.88 -4.40
N GLU A 282 -17.48 26.32 -4.24
CA GLU A 282 -16.54 26.05 -5.33
C GLU A 282 -16.57 24.57 -5.70
N TYR A 283 -16.72 24.28 -6.98
CA TYR A 283 -16.69 22.92 -7.50
C TYR A 283 -15.29 22.32 -7.33
N THR A 284 -15.22 21.12 -6.73
CA THR A 284 -13.95 20.41 -6.47
C THR A 284 -13.83 19.09 -7.23
N GLY A 285 -14.94 18.56 -7.74
CA GLY A 285 -14.89 17.32 -8.51
C GLY A 285 -16.21 16.58 -8.61
N LYS A 286 -16.17 15.40 -9.25
CA LYS A 286 -17.32 14.50 -9.30
C LYS A 286 -16.98 13.11 -8.76
N VAL A 287 -17.93 12.48 -8.08
CA VAL A 287 -17.82 11.13 -7.52
C VAL A 287 -18.80 10.22 -8.24
N GLY A 288 -18.29 9.27 -9.05
CA GLY A 288 -19.12 8.45 -9.95
C GLY A 288 -19.26 6.98 -9.54
N THR A 289 -18.60 6.53 -8.45
CA THR A 289 -18.62 5.12 -8.02
C THR A 289 -18.73 4.99 -6.51
N GLY A 290 -19.13 3.80 -6.04
CA GLY A 290 -19.18 3.50 -4.60
C GLY A 290 -20.50 3.81 -3.91
N PHE A 291 -21.53 4.17 -4.66
CA PHE A 291 -22.89 4.37 -4.09
C PHE A 291 -23.67 3.06 -4.12
N LEU A 292 -24.17 2.65 -2.96
CA LEU A 292 -25.25 1.70 -2.83
C LEU A 292 -26.52 2.53 -2.61
N LEU A 293 -27.40 2.52 -3.60
CA LEU A 293 -28.72 3.13 -3.47
C LEU A 293 -29.62 2.09 -2.81
N SER A 294 -30.09 2.36 -1.60
CA SER A 294 -31.31 1.75 -1.09
C SER A 294 -32.50 2.31 -1.85
N ALA A 295 -33.59 1.54 -1.94
CA ALA A 295 -34.84 2.02 -2.56
C ALA A 295 -35.20 3.41 -2.00
N PRO A 296 -35.75 4.32 -2.84
CA PRO A 296 -36.13 5.64 -2.39
C PRO A 296 -37.17 5.52 -1.26
N LYS A 297 -37.00 6.35 -0.23
CA LYS A 297 -38.00 6.47 0.83
C LYS A 297 -39.29 7.05 0.26
N PRO A 298 -40.47 6.81 0.89
CA PRO A 298 -41.75 7.30 0.41
C PRO A 298 -41.81 8.83 0.20
N ASP A 299 -40.94 9.58 0.85
CA ASP A 299 -40.79 11.04 0.74
C ASP A 299 -39.86 11.51 -0.41
N GLY A 300 -39.39 10.58 -1.25
CA GLY A 300 -38.45 10.89 -2.33
C GLY A 300 -37.02 11.16 -1.88
N ALA A 301 -36.69 11.05 -0.60
CA ALA A 301 -35.34 11.21 -0.08
C ALA A 301 -34.51 9.95 -0.34
N PHE A 302 -33.28 10.15 -0.81
CA PHE A 302 -32.31 9.05 -0.97
C PHE A 302 -31.45 8.93 0.28
N ASP A 303 -31.34 7.71 0.84
CA ASP A 303 -30.37 7.42 1.89
C ASP A 303 -29.01 7.08 1.25
N PHE A 304 -28.10 8.03 1.29
CA PHE A 304 -26.73 7.85 0.78
C PHE A 304 -25.87 7.14 1.82
N ARG A 305 -25.90 5.82 1.83
CA ARG A 305 -24.89 5.04 2.58
C ARG A 305 -23.67 4.85 1.72
N GLY A 306 -22.73 5.79 1.80
CA GLY A 306 -21.40 5.64 1.22
C GLY A 306 -20.63 4.55 1.96
N ARG A 307 -20.50 3.35 1.38
CA ARG A 307 -19.35 2.51 1.70
C ARG A 307 -18.17 3.12 0.95
N ALA A 308 -17.18 3.61 1.69
CA ALA A 308 -15.86 3.84 1.10
C ALA A 308 -15.43 2.51 0.45
N ALA A 309 -15.38 2.50 -0.88
CA ALA A 309 -14.85 1.36 -1.60
C ALA A 309 -13.40 1.22 -1.15
N SER A 310 -13.09 0.17 -0.40
CA SER A 310 -11.71 -0.25 -0.17
C SER A 310 -11.20 -0.75 -1.50
N ARG A 311 -10.53 0.14 -2.25
CA ARG A 311 -9.68 -0.28 -3.35
C ARG A 311 -8.37 -0.80 -2.82
#